data_b29522e442dc36069be9a1414e6796e4
#
_entry.id   b29522e442dc36069be9a1414e6796e4
#
_cell.length_a   1.000
_cell.length_b   1.000
_cell.length_c   1.000
_cell.angle_alpha   90.00
_cell.angle_beta   90.00
_cell.angle_gamma   90.00
#
_symmetry.space_group_name_H-M   'P 1'
#
loop_
_entity.id
_entity.type
_entity.pdbx_description
1 polymer ?
#
loop_
_entity_poly.entity_id
_entity_poly.type
_entity_poly.pdbx_seq_one_letter_code
_entity_poly.pdbx_strand_id
1 'polypeptide(L)'
;RTRKLPVTTFLRALGYGTDQKLLELFAENEYIRNTMERDTTSSQDEALIELYRRLRPGEPSNVESASSLIQSLFTEPKRYDLAAVGRYKLNKKLSLRERILGRELAQDIVDEEGNVLAAKGTRVDNALADEIEKANISHAFIVTEEGKQIKVLSNGSPPTDQMTLTPEDIAAVVNYLTNLMDGCGSFDDIDHLGNRRLKSVGELLQNQFRI
;
A
#
# COMPACT_ATOMS: atom_id res chain seq x y z
N ARG A 1 -0.38 -1.05 23.62
CA ARG A 1 -1.79 -1.02 23.17
C ARG A 1 -2.40 0.39 23.16
N THR A 2 -1.77 1.35 23.77
CA THR A 2 -2.16 2.78 23.76
C THR A 2 -1.85 3.51 22.46
N ARG A 3 -1.07 2.92 21.55
CA ARG A 3 -0.66 3.49 20.27
C ARG A 3 -1.47 2.97 19.07
N LYS A 4 -2.68 2.45 19.30
CA LYS A 4 -3.59 2.07 18.21
C LYS A 4 -4.17 3.33 17.57
N LEU A 5 -4.19 3.34 16.24
CA LEU A 5 -4.69 4.42 15.43
C LEU A 5 -5.53 3.83 14.28
N PRO A 6 -6.62 4.49 13.85
CA PRO A 6 -7.31 4.11 12.62
C PRO A 6 -6.35 4.16 11.43
N VAL A 7 -6.44 3.21 10.52
CA VAL A 7 -5.59 3.20 9.33
C VAL A 7 -5.89 4.38 8.40
N THR A 8 -7.12 4.88 8.43
CA THR A 8 -7.55 6.07 7.68
C THR A 8 -6.81 7.33 8.12
N THR A 9 -6.62 7.54 9.43
CA THR A 9 -5.77 8.62 9.95
C THR A 9 -4.35 8.54 9.39
N PHE A 10 -3.77 7.33 9.33
CA PHE A 10 -2.44 7.14 8.77
C PHE A 10 -2.38 7.44 7.27
N LEU A 11 -3.37 6.97 6.50
CA LEU A 11 -3.47 7.26 5.06
C LEU A 11 -3.67 8.76 4.79
N ARG A 12 -4.48 9.46 5.61
CA ARG A 12 -4.63 10.92 5.50
C ARG A 12 -3.29 11.63 5.71
N ALA A 13 -2.53 11.23 6.71
CA ALA A 13 -1.21 11.80 6.98
C ALA A 13 -0.23 11.62 5.82
N LEU A 14 -0.37 10.55 5.02
CA LEU A 14 0.45 10.27 3.84
C LEU A 14 0.04 11.03 2.56
N GLY A 15 -1.05 11.82 2.61
CA GLY A 15 -1.50 12.65 1.48
C GLY A 15 -2.91 12.35 0.96
N TYR A 16 -3.56 11.27 1.41
CA TYR A 16 -4.96 10.96 1.07
C TYR A 16 -5.92 11.68 2.05
N GLY A 17 -5.76 13.00 2.21
CA GLY A 17 -6.28 13.81 3.33
C GLY A 17 -7.80 13.85 3.48
N THR A 18 -8.58 13.69 2.40
CA THR A 18 -10.04 13.83 2.43
C THR A 18 -10.77 12.49 2.35
N ASP A 19 -12.01 12.44 2.86
CA ASP A 19 -12.88 11.27 2.75
C ASP A 19 -13.09 10.86 1.31
N GLN A 20 -13.29 11.84 0.42
CA GLN A 20 -13.47 11.58 -1.00
C GLN A 20 -12.27 10.85 -1.61
N LYS A 21 -11.04 11.29 -1.31
CA LYS A 21 -9.82 10.62 -1.80
C LYS A 21 -9.70 9.18 -1.28
N LEU A 22 -10.08 8.93 -0.03
CA LEU A 22 -10.08 7.57 0.51
C LEU A 22 -11.14 6.69 -0.15
N LEU A 23 -12.34 7.23 -0.40
CA LEU A 23 -13.40 6.50 -1.10
C LEU A 23 -13.05 6.25 -2.56
N GLU A 24 -12.44 7.21 -3.25
CA GLU A 24 -11.92 7.02 -4.61
C GLU A 24 -10.83 5.95 -4.65
N LEU A 25 -9.91 5.96 -3.68
CA LEU A 25 -8.81 5.02 -3.61
C LEU A 25 -9.28 3.58 -3.37
N PHE A 26 -10.14 3.37 -2.37
CA PHE A 26 -10.57 2.02 -1.95
C PHE A 26 -11.93 1.61 -2.50
N ALA A 27 -12.61 2.47 -3.25
CA ALA A 27 -13.99 2.31 -3.68
C ALA A 27 -14.93 2.10 -2.47
N GLU A 28 -16.00 1.33 -2.63
CA GLU A 28 -16.98 1.06 -1.55
C GLU A 28 -16.52 -0.05 -0.60
N ASN A 29 -15.24 0.00 -0.17
CA ASN A 29 -14.72 -0.98 0.79
C ASN A 29 -15.34 -0.75 2.17
N GLU A 30 -16.09 -1.73 2.65
CA GLU A 30 -16.82 -1.67 3.92
C GLU A 30 -15.88 -1.51 5.12
N TYR A 31 -14.72 -2.17 5.11
CA TYR A 31 -13.75 -2.10 6.21
C TYR A 31 -13.17 -0.68 6.35
N ILE A 32 -12.89 -0.04 5.23
CA ILE A 32 -12.40 1.35 5.20
C ILE A 32 -13.50 2.30 5.65
N ARG A 33 -14.74 2.13 5.18
CA ARG A 33 -15.88 2.96 5.58
C ARG A 33 -16.11 2.88 7.09
N ASN A 34 -16.20 1.68 7.66
CA ASN A 34 -16.37 1.47 9.09
C ASN A 34 -15.21 2.03 9.92
N THR A 35 -14.00 2.10 9.33
CA THR A 35 -12.84 2.70 9.98
C THR A 35 -12.91 4.23 9.92
N MET A 36 -13.40 4.81 8.82
CA MET A 36 -13.61 6.25 8.67
C MET A 36 -14.61 6.80 9.69
N GLU A 37 -15.66 6.05 10.02
CA GLU A 37 -16.65 6.43 11.06
C GLU A 37 -16.02 6.55 12.45
N ARG A 38 -14.91 5.87 12.69
CA ARG A 38 -14.17 5.91 13.97
C ARG A 38 -12.98 6.88 13.93
N ASP A 39 -12.69 7.43 12.77
CA ASP A 39 -11.62 8.39 12.58
C ASP A 39 -12.10 9.79 12.98
N THR A 40 -11.38 10.41 13.90
CA THR A 40 -11.69 11.76 14.39
C THR A 40 -11.06 12.86 13.54
N THR A 41 -10.27 12.51 12.55
CA THR A 41 -9.56 13.45 11.68
C THR A 41 -10.26 13.60 10.34
N SER A 42 -10.32 14.83 9.81
CA SER A 42 -10.96 15.16 8.54
C SER A 42 -10.01 15.68 7.47
N SER A 43 -8.78 16.04 7.87
CA SER A 43 -7.77 16.61 7.00
C SER A 43 -6.40 15.97 7.21
N GLN A 44 -5.49 16.24 6.27
CA GLN A 44 -4.10 15.78 6.36
C GLN A 44 -3.40 16.37 7.59
N ASP A 45 -3.59 17.65 7.87
CA ASP A 45 -2.92 18.34 8.97
C ASP A 45 -3.37 17.82 10.34
N GLU A 46 -4.67 17.58 10.50
CA GLU A 46 -5.22 16.97 11.71
C GLU A 46 -4.68 15.55 11.91
N ALA A 47 -4.61 14.77 10.85
CA ALA A 47 -4.08 13.41 10.88
C ALA A 47 -2.59 13.38 11.24
N LEU A 48 -1.79 14.31 10.69
CA LEU A 48 -0.37 14.46 11.03
C LEU A 48 -0.18 14.79 12.51
N ILE A 49 -0.96 15.72 13.04
CA ILE A 49 -0.90 16.13 14.46
C ILE A 49 -1.32 14.96 15.38
N GLU A 50 -2.41 14.26 15.04
CA GLU A 50 -2.87 13.13 15.84
C GLU A 50 -1.84 11.99 15.84
N LEU A 51 -1.24 11.68 14.69
CA LEU A 51 -0.20 10.69 14.57
C LEU A 51 1.06 11.07 15.38
N TYR A 52 1.47 12.35 15.32
CA TYR A 52 2.58 12.86 16.11
C TYR A 52 2.35 12.70 17.60
N ARG A 53 1.17 13.08 18.10
CA ARG A 53 0.80 12.94 19.51
C ARG A 53 0.86 11.49 19.99
N ARG A 54 0.51 10.54 19.14
CA ARG A 54 0.59 9.10 19.45
C ARG A 54 2.01 8.57 19.46
N LEU A 55 2.89 9.09 18.61
CA LEU A 55 4.29 8.68 18.52
C LEU A 55 5.14 9.34 19.61
N ARG A 56 4.85 10.61 19.92
CA ARG A 56 5.60 11.43 20.91
C ARG A 56 4.66 12.12 21.90
N PRO A 57 4.12 11.36 22.84
CA PRO A 57 3.22 11.93 23.86
C PRO A 57 3.97 12.94 24.74
N GLY A 58 3.34 14.12 24.94
CA GLY A 58 3.88 15.19 25.79
C GLY A 58 4.74 16.22 25.07
N GLU A 59 5.08 16.02 23.79
CA GLU A 59 5.76 17.04 23.00
C GLU A 59 4.74 17.99 22.32
N PRO A 60 5.06 19.29 22.18
CA PRO A 60 4.24 20.21 21.41
C PRO A 60 4.21 19.77 19.95
N SER A 61 3.00 19.61 19.39
CA SER A 61 2.82 19.15 18.01
C SER A 61 2.54 20.33 17.08
N ASN A 62 3.30 20.42 15.98
CA ASN A 62 2.98 21.26 14.83
C ASN A 62 3.03 20.42 13.54
N VAL A 63 2.41 20.92 12.49
CA VAL A 63 2.28 20.20 11.21
C VAL A 63 3.64 19.92 10.58
N GLU A 64 4.57 20.86 10.63
CA GLU A 64 5.90 20.73 10.03
C GLU A 64 6.72 19.62 10.71
N SER A 65 6.77 19.64 12.06
CA SER A 65 7.47 18.61 12.83
C SER A 65 6.84 17.24 12.65
N ALA A 66 5.52 17.18 12.59
CA ALA A 66 4.77 15.95 12.36
C ALA A 66 5.05 15.38 10.96
N SER A 67 4.99 16.20 9.92
CA SER A 67 5.31 15.82 8.54
C SER A 67 6.74 15.32 8.41
N SER A 68 7.71 16.08 8.95
CA SER A 68 9.13 15.69 8.96
C SER A 68 9.36 14.35 9.66
N LEU A 69 8.73 14.13 10.82
CA LEU A 69 8.84 12.86 11.54
C LEU A 69 8.31 11.68 10.71
N ILE A 70 7.12 11.81 10.12
CA ILE A 70 6.47 10.72 9.38
C ILE A 70 7.25 10.42 8.11
N GLN A 71 7.66 11.46 7.37
CA GLN A 71 8.51 11.29 6.19
C GLN A 71 9.80 10.55 6.56
N SER A 72 10.48 10.97 7.63
CA SER A 72 11.73 10.35 8.04
C SER A 72 11.59 8.87 8.40
N LEU A 73 10.42 8.43 8.88
CA LEU A 73 10.20 7.03 9.27
C LEU A 73 10.15 6.06 8.08
N PHE A 74 9.65 6.51 6.92
CA PHE A 74 9.35 5.61 5.80
C PHE A 74 10.12 5.95 4.51
N THR A 75 10.52 7.22 4.33
CA THR A 75 11.12 7.70 3.08
C THR A 75 12.58 8.13 3.22
N GLU A 76 13.12 8.18 4.44
CA GLU A 76 14.52 8.55 4.65
C GLU A 76 15.42 7.30 4.55
N PRO A 77 16.35 7.21 3.55
CA PRO A 77 17.18 6.02 3.35
C PRO A 77 18.09 5.67 4.54
N LYS A 78 18.40 6.65 5.40
CA LYS A 78 19.21 6.41 6.61
C LYS A 78 18.44 5.64 7.68
N ARG A 79 17.12 5.74 7.69
CA ARG A 79 16.25 5.15 8.73
C ARG A 79 15.47 3.94 8.26
N TYR A 80 15.14 3.90 6.97
CA TYR A 80 14.33 2.85 6.38
C TYR A 80 14.99 2.30 5.12
N ASP A 81 15.25 1.01 5.09
CA ASP A 81 15.89 0.33 3.98
C ASP A 81 15.27 -1.05 3.76
N LEU A 82 14.50 -1.18 2.69
CA LEU A 82 13.94 -2.46 2.23
C LEU A 82 15.01 -3.40 1.65
N ALA A 83 16.13 -2.86 1.21
CA ALA A 83 17.06 -3.47 0.27
C ALA A 83 16.39 -3.92 -1.04
N ALA A 84 17.18 -4.22 -2.07
CA ALA A 84 16.67 -4.64 -3.38
C ALA A 84 15.78 -5.89 -3.30
N VAL A 85 16.13 -6.85 -2.43
CA VAL A 85 15.34 -8.06 -2.22
C VAL A 85 13.97 -7.75 -1.60
N GLY A 86 13.92 -6.85 -0.61
CA GLY A 86 12.66 -6.43 0.00
C GLY A 86 11.77 -5.69 -0.98
N ARG A 87 12.35 -4.77 -1.77
CA ARG A 87 11.63 -4.06 -2.84
C ARG A 87 11.10 -5.03 -3.89
N TYR A 88 11.90 -5.97 -4.35
CA TYR A 88 11.45 -6.99 -5.30
C TYR A 88 10.28 -7.81 -4.76
N LYS A 89 10.35 -8.27 -3.51
CA LYS A 89 9.26 -9.04 -2.89
C LYS A 89 7.99 -8.22 -2.72
N LEU A 90 8.13 -6.97 -2.30
CA LEU A 90 6.99 -6.06 -2.13
C LEU A 90 6.30 -5.81 -3.48
N ASN A 91 7.07 -5.48 -4.52
CA ASN A 91 6.55 -5.29 -5.85
C ASN A 91 5.86 -6.55 -6.38
N LYS A 92 6.49 -7.72 -6.27
CA LYS A 92 5.87 -8.99 -6.66
C LYS A 92 4.54 -9.24 -5.95
N LYS A 93 4.46 -8.95 -4.64
CA LYS A 93 3.24 -9.16 -3.85
C LYS A 93 2.12 -8.17 -4.22
N LEU A 94 2.48 -6.93 -4.53
CA LEU A 94 1.55 -5.82 -4.76
C LEU A 94 1.34 -5.48 -6.23
N SER A 95 2.05 -6.14 -7.16
CA SER A 95 1.82 -5.93 -8.59
C SER A 95 0.38 -6.29 -8.97
N LEU A 96 -0.21 -5.50 -9.84
CA LEU A 96 -1.56 -5.76 -10.33
C LEU A 96 -1.64 -7.13 -11.00
N ARG A 97 -0.61 -7.47 -11.78
CA ARG A 97 -0.44 -8.76 -12.47
C ARG A 97 -0.71 -9.96 -11.56
N GLU A 98 0.04 -10.08 -10.46
CA GLU A 98 -0.07 -11.22 -9.54
C GLU A 98 -1.41 -11.26 -8.80
N ARG A 99 -2.01 -10.11 -8.59
CA ARG A 99 -3.26 -9.99 -7.83
C ARG A 99 -4.52 -10.28 -8.65
N ILE A 100 -4.49 -10.05 -9.97
CA ILE A 100 -5.64 -10.27 -10.84
C ILE A 100 -5.55 -11.56 -11.64
N LEU A 101 -4.39 -12.21 -11.69
CA LEU A 101 -4.17 -13.44 -12.45
C LEU A 101 -5.18 -14.54 -12.05
N GLY A 102 -5.85 -15.12 -13.05
CA GLY A 102 -6.87 -16.15 -12.85
C GLY A 102 -8.21 -15.65 -12.31
N ARG A 103 -8.36 -14.33 -12.07
CA ARG A 103 -9.60 -13.71 -11.61
C ARG A 103 -10.43 -13.20 -12.78
N GLU A 104 -11.73 -13.04 -12.56
CA GLU A 104 -12.67 -12.43 -13.50
C GLU A 104 -12.74 -10.92 -13.25
N LEU A 105 -12.71 -10.13 -14.32
CA LEU A 105 -12.82 -8.68 -14.24
C LEU A 105 -14.27 -8.25 -13.99
N ALA A 106 -14.48 -7.40 -13.00
CA ALA A 106 -15.78 -6.82 -12.67
C ALA A 106 -16.11 -5.57 -13.50
N GLN A 107 -15.10 -4.93 -14.10
CA GLN A 107 -15.21 -3.74 -14.94
C GLN A 107 -14.19 -3.81 -16.07
N ASP A 108 -14.41 -3.01 -17.13
CA ASP A 108 -13.46 -2.86 -18.21
C ASP A 108 -12.15 -2.24 -17.69
N ILE A 109 -11.02 -2.71 -18.21
CA ILE A 109 -9.72 -2.07 -18.00
C ILE A 109 -9.42 -1.25 -19.24
N VAL A 110 -9.19 0.05 -19.04
CA VAL A 110 -8.84 1.00 -20.10
C VAL A 110 -7.44 1.56 -19.87
N ASP A 111 -6.70 1.79 -20.93
CA ASP A 111 -5.40 2.46 -20.90
C ASP A 111 -5.55 3.99 -20.75
N GLU A 112 -4.41 4.69 -20.68
CA GLU A 112 -4.39 6.16 -20.60
C GLU A 112 -4.94 6.85 -21.84
N GLU A 113 -4.98 6.15 -22.98
CA GLU A 113 -5.53 6.65 -24.25
C GLU A 113 -7.04 6.40 -24.38
N GLY A 114 -7.64 5.66 -23.45
CA GLY A 114 -9.06 5.30 -23.43
C GLY A 114 -9.40 4.04 -24.23
N ASN A 115 -8.40 3.27 -24.68
CA ASN A 115 -8.64 1.99 -25.33
C ASN A 115 -8.94 0.90 -24.29
N VAL A 116 -9.91 0.04 -24.62
CA VAL A 116 -10.25 -1.10 -23.75
C VAL A 116 -9.22 -2.21 -23.95
N LEU A 117 -8.39 -2.45 -22.94
CA LEU A 117 -7.44 -3.56 -22.90
C LEU A 117 -8.13 -4.89 -22.59
N ALA A 118 -9.09 -4.86 -21.68
CA ALA A 118 -9.85 -6.03 -21.29
C ALA A 118 -11.28 -5.64 -20.91
N ALA A 119 -12.25 -6.39 -21.43
CA ALA A 119 -13.67 -6.16 -21.12
C ALA A 119 -14.07 -6.83 -19.81
N LYS A 120 -15.11 -6.29 -19.16
CA LYS A 120 -15.79 -6.90 -18.02
C LYS A 120 -16.15 -8.36 -18.31
N GLY A 121 -16.01 -9.22 -17.30
CA GLY A 121 -16.29 -10.66 -17.41
C GLY A 121 -15.13 -11.47 -18.01
N THR A 122 -14.06 -10.83 -18.47
CA THR A 122 -12.88 -11.52 -18.97
C THR A 122 -12.11 -12.14 -17.81
N ARG A 123 -11.75 -13.41 -17.93
CA ARG A 123 -10.83 -14.06 -17.00
C ARG A 123 -9.39 -13.77 -17.39
N VAL A 124 -8.64 -13.23 -16.47
CA VAL A 124 -7.26 -12.76 -16.73
C VAL A 124 -6.32 -13.97 -16.81
N ASP A 125 -5.73 -14.18 -17.98
CA ASP A 125 -4.64 -15.14 -18.19
C ASP A 125 -3.27 -14.45 -18.07
N ASN A 126 -2.18 -15.22 -18.25
CA ASN A 126 -0.83 -14.68 -18.16
C ASN A 126 -0.53 -13.60 -19.21
N ALA A 127 -1.00 -13.78 -20.44
CA ALA A 127 -0.73 -12.85 -21.54
C ALA A 127 -1.41 -11.50 -21.29
N LEU A 128 -2.68 -11.53 -20.92
CA LEU A 128 -3.45 -10.34 -20.59
C LEU A 128 -2.90 -9.64 -19.32
N ALA A 129 -2.50 -10.41 -18.31
CA ALA A 129 -1.90 -9.86 -17.09
C ALA A 129 -0.58 -9.13 -17.38
N ASP A 130 0.26 -9.66 -18.28
CA ASP A 130 1.51 -9.03 -18.73
C ASP A 130 1.23 -7.75 -19.56
N GLU A 131 0.15 -7.73 -20.35
CA GLU A 131 -0.27 -6.56 -21.11
C GLU A 131 -0.76 -5.44 -20.20
N ILE A 132 -1.60 -5.77 -19.22
CA ILE A 132 -2.09 -4.83 -18.19
C ILE A 132 -0.92 -4.24 -17.37
N GLU A 133 0.08 -5.07 -17.02
CA GLU A 133 1.26 -4.59 -16.29
C GLU A 133 2.09 -3.63 -17.14
N LYS A 134 2.30 -3.91 -18.43
CA LYS A 134 3.01 -3.01 -19.36
C LYS A 134 2.29 -1.69 -19.58
N ALA A 135 0.97 -1.69 -19.53
CA ALA A 135 0.15 -0.48 -19.63
C ALA A 135 0.15 0.36 -18.33
N ASN A 136 0.88 -0.08 -17.30
CA ASN A 136 1.04 0.60 -16.01
C ASN A 136 -0.29 0.99 -15.34
N ILE A 137 -1.29 0.12 -15.44
CA ILE A 137 -2.60 0.35 -14.85
C ILE A 137 -2.52 0.36 -13.32
N SER A 138 -3.07 1.39 -12.69
CA SER A 138 -3.00 1.61 -11.25
C SER A 138 -3.93 0.71 -10.43
N HIS A 139 -5.05 0.27 -11.03
CA HIS A 139 -6.04 -0.54 -10.33
C HIS A 139 -6.91 -1.34 -11.30
N ALA A 140 -7.55 -2.38 -10.77
CA ALA A 140 -8.57 -3.15 -11.46
C ALA A 140 -9.71 -3.53 -10.50
N PHE A 141 -10.88 -3.82 -11.05
CA PHE A 141 -11.99 -4.39 -10.30
C PHE A 141 -12.14 -5.86 -10.66
N ILE A 142 -12.15 -6.73 -9.67
CA ILE A 142 -12.28 -8.18 -9.84
C ILE A 142 -13.50 -8.71 -9.08
N VAL A 143 -13.96 -9.90 -9.49
CA VAL A 143 -15.02 -10.63 -8.81
C VAL A 143 -14.39 -11.67 -7.89
N THR A 144 -14.82 -11.72 -6.62
CA THR A 144 -14.40 -12.74 -5.65
C THR A 144 -15.14 -14.06 -5.92
N GLU A 145 -14.70 -15.14 -5.28
CA GLU A 145 -15.40 -16.44 -5.37
C GLU A 145 -16.83 -16.40 -4.82
N GLU A 146 -17.11 -15.44 -3.92
CA GLU A 146 -18.45 -15.19 -3.38
C GLU A 146 -19.30 -14.25 -4.26
N GLY A 147 -18.77 -13.80 -5.40
CA GLY A 147 -19.46 -12.89 -6.32
C GLY A 147 -19.39 -11.41 -5.92
N LYS A 148 -18.62 -11.04 -4.90
CA LYS A 148 -18.43 -9.65 -4.48
C LYS A 148 -17.45 -8.97 -5.43
N GLN A 149 -17.72 -7.72 -5.79
CA GLN A 149 -16.77 -6.89 -6.54
C GLN A 149 -15.83 -6.18 -5.59
N ILE A 150 -14.54 -6.29 -5.84
CA ILE A 150 -13.51 -5.62 -5.05
C ILE A 150 -12.53 -4.87 -5.95
N LYS A 151 -12.02 -3.76 -5.45
CA LYS A 151 -10.95 -3.00 -6.10
C LYS A 151 -9.60 -3.53 -5.67
N VAL A 152 -8.73 -3.73 -6.63
CA VAL A 152 -7.33 -4.13 -6.44
C VAL A 152 -6.43 -2.98 -6.84
N LEU A 153 -5.58 -2.51 -5.94
CA LEU A 153 -4.63 -1.42 -6.18
C LEU A 153 -3.24 -1.99 -6.48
N SER A 154 -2.58 -1.44 -7.49
CA SER A 154 -1.14 -1.62 -7.68
C SER A 154 -0.36 -0.64 -6.83
N ASN A 155 0.88 -0.97 -6.49
CA ASN A 155 1.84 -0.02 -5.95
C ASN A 155 2.64 0.74 -7.03
N GLY A 156 2.27 0.59 -8.30
CA GLY A 156 2.98 1.18 -9.44
C GLY A 156 4.35 0.54 -9.73
N SER A 157 4.68 -0.56 -9.07
CA SER A 157 5.95 -1.31 -9.26
C SER A 157 7.19 -0.40 -9.29
N PRO A 158 7.49 0.35 -8.21
CA PRO A 158 8.66 1.23 -8.17
C PRO A 158 9.95 0.48 -8.54
N PRO A 159 10.96 1.17 -9.09
CA PRO A 159 12.20 0.54 -9.49
C PRO A 159 12.93 -0.13 -8.30
N THR A 160 13.70 -1.17 -8.59
CA THR A 160 14.34 -2.01 -7.56
C THR A 160 15.44 -1.32 -6.75
N ASP A 161 15.92 -0.18 -7.21
CA ASP A 161 16.87 0.69 -6.50
C ASP A 161 16.19 1.65 -5.51
N GLN A 162 14.87 1.76 -5.55
CA GLN A 162 14.11 2.51 -4.54
C GLN A 162 13.94 1.69 -3.26
N MET A 163 14.82 1.94 -2.30
CA MET A 163 14.88 1.17 -1.04
C MET A 163 13.90 1.64 0.04
N THR A 164 13.17 2.73 -0.20
CA THR A 164 12.22 3.31 0.76
C THR A 164 10.79 3.07 0.33
N LEU A 165 9.84 3.12 1.28
CA LEU A 165 8.42 3.00 0.97
C LEU A 165 7.86 4.27 0.32
N THR A 166 6.89 4.08 -0.56
CA THR A 166 6.06 5.16 -1.14
C THR A 166 4.68 5.17 -0.51
N PRO A 167 3.93 6.28 -0.59
CA PRO A 167 2.52 6.31 -0.18
C PRO A 167 1.67 5.26 -0.91
N GLU A 168 1.97 5.01 -2.19
CA GLU A 168 1.31 4.01 -3.03
C GLU A 168 1.57 2.59 -2.52
N ASP A 169 2.80 2.28 -2.09
CA ASP A 169 3.12 1.00 -1.45
C ASP A 169 2.21 0.77 -0.24
N ILE A 170 2.08 1.79 0.62
CA ILE A 170 1.29 1.70 1.85
C ILE A 170 -0.20 1.54 1.53
N ALA A 171 -0.72 2.32 0.58
CA ALA A 171 -2.10 2.21 0.13
C ALA A 171 -2.39 0.81 -0.46
N ALA A 172 -1.50 0.28 -1.29
CA ALA A 172 -1.62 -1.05 -1.87
C ALA A 172 -1.55 -2.16 -0.80
N VAL A 173 -0.70 -2.00 0.24
CA VAL A 173 -0.67 -2.93 1.39
C VAL A 173 -1.99 -2.91 2.15
N VAL A 174 -2.55 -1.74 2.44
CA VAL A 174 -3.85 -1.64 3.13
C VAL A 174 -4.95 -2.28 2.29
N ASN A 175 -4.96 -2.02 0.97
CA ASN A 175 -5.90 -2.65 0.06
C ASN A 175 -5.70 -4.17 -0.01
N TYR A 176 -4.46 -4.65 0.01
CA TYR A 176 -4.18 -6.09 0.07
C TYR A 176 -4.74 -6.73 1.34
N LEU A 177 -4.55 -6.08 2.50
CA LEU A 177 -5.08 -6.57 3.78
C LEU A 177 -6.61 -6.63 3.79
N THR A 178 -7.30 -5.61 3.25
CA THR A 178 -8.77 -5.66 3.15
C THR A 178 -9.24 -6.74 2.18
N ASN A 179 -8.55 -6.94 1.06
CA ASN A 179 -8.88 -7.99 0.10
C ASN A 179 -8.64 -9.40 0.66
N LEU A 180 -7.65 -9.58 1.56
CA LEU A 180 -7.48 -10.83 2.30
C LEU A 180 -8.70 -11.18 3.16
N MET A 181 -9.34 -10.18 3.76
CA MET A 181 -10.58 -10.37 4.54
C MET A 181 -11.75 -10.82 3.65
N ASP A 182 -11.72 -10.46 2.37
CA ASP A 182 -12.67 -10.91 1.34
C ASP A 182 -12.19 -12.18 0.60
N GLY A 183 -11.25 -12.93 1.17
CA GLY A 183 -10.75 -14.20 0.60
C GLY A 183 -9.83 -14.04 -0.63
N CYS A 184 -9.39 -12.82 -0.94
CA CYS A 184 -8.52 -12.56 -2.10
C CYS A 184 -7.08 -12.28 -1.67
N GLY A 185 -6.20 -13.23 -1.92
CA GLY A 185 -4.79 -13.15 -1.60
C GLY A 185 -4.28 -14.37 -0.84
N SER A 186 -3.06 -14.29 -0.34
CA SER A 186 -2.43 -15.33 0.47
C SER A 186 -1.69 -14.74 1.66
N PHE A 187 -1.74 -15.43 2.79
CA PHE A 187 -0.94 -15.07 3.96
C PHE A 187 0.51 -15.47 3.73
N ASP A 188 1.42 -14.63 4.25
CA ASP A 188 2.85 -14.96 4.27
C ASP A 188 3.18 -15.65 5.60
N ASP A 189 4.01 -16.69 5.53
CA ASP A 189 4.62 -17.28 6.71
C ASP A 189 5.74 -16.36 7.20
N ILE A 190 5.51 -15.71 8.35
CA ILE A 190 6.45 -14.77 8.95
C ILE A 190 7.75 -15.43 9.38
N ASP A 191 7.73 -16.73 9.73
CA ASP A 191 8.89 -17.46 10.21
C ASP A 191 9.69 -18.13 9.08
N HIS A 192 9.14 -18.17 7.86
CA HIS A 192 9.84 -18.70 6.71
C HIS A 192 11.10 -17.90 6.41
N LEU A 193 12.26 -18.57 6.30
CA LEU A 193 13.56 -17.91 6.06
C LEU A 193 13.60 -17.07 4.78
N GLY A 194 12.79 -17.39 3.79
CA GLY A 194 12.59 -16.55 2.61
C GLY A 194 11.98 -15.18 2.89
N ASN A 195 11.28 -15.00 4.02
CA ASN A 195 10.62 -13.75 4.43
C ASN A 195 11.41 -12.99 5.51
N ARG A 196 12.53 -13.54 5.96
CA ARG A 196 13.40 -12.94 6.97
C ARG A 196 14.75 -12.58 6.36
N ARG A 197 15.18 -11.32 6.55
CA ARG A 197 16.49 -10.85 6.10
C ARG A 197 17.49 -10.92 7.25
N LEU A 198 18.65 -11.49 6.98
CA LEU A 198 19.81 -11.45 7.87
C LEU A 198 20.76 -10.34 7.39
N LYS A 199 21.20 -9.50 8.30
CA LYS A 199 22.28 -8.54 8.06
C LYS A 199 23.62 -9.23 8.30
N SER A 200 24.52 -9.18 7.30
CA SER A 200 25.87 -9.71 7.44
C SER A 200 26.72 -8.83 8.37
N VAL A 201 27.80 -9.40 8.89
CA VAL A 201 28.75 -8.65 9.76
C VAL A 201 29.34 -7.45 9.02
N GLY A 202 29.64 -7.59 7.72
CA GLY A 202 30.16 -6.48 6.90
C GLY A 202 29.15 -5.33 6.78
N GLU A 203 27.87 -5.64 6.57
CA GLU A 203 26.80 -4.62 6.52
C GLU A 203 26.64 -3.90 7.87
N LEU A 204 26.70 -4.64 8.98
CA LEU A 204 26.61 -4.06 10.33
C LEU A 204 27.78 -3.13 10.62
N LEU A 205 29.02 -3.53 10.28
CA LEU A 205 30.21 -2.71 10.44
C LEU A 205 30.15 -1.46 9.55
N GLN A 206 29.76 -1.62 8.26
CA GLN A 206 29.61 -0.49 7.35
C GLN A 206 28.62 0.56 7.90
N ASN A 207 27.50 0.12 8.45
CA ASN A 207 26.52 1.03 9.04
C ASN A 207 27.11 1.78 10.24
N GLN A 208 27.92 1.11 11.04
CA GLN A 208 28.59 1.74 12.20
C GLN A 208 29.63 2.77 11.79
N PHE A 209 30.34 2.56 10.67
CA PHE A 209 31.31 3.54 10.15
C PHE A 209 30.65 4.74 9.45
N ARG A 210 29.39 4.65 9.06
CA ARG A 210 28.65 5.76 8.41
C ARG A 210 28.02 6.75 9.40
N ILE A 211 28.02 6.44 10.69
CA ILE A 211 27.57 7.32 11.76
C ILE A 211 28.63 8.38 12.03
#